data_843f781b5a14c0e5d934ade013e4cc76
#
_entry.id   843f781b5a14c0e5d934ade013e4cc76
#
_cell.length_a   1.000
_cell.length_b   1.000
_cell.length_c   1.000
_cell.angle_alpha   90.00
_cell.angle_beta   90.00
_cell.angle_gamma   90.00
#
_symmetry.space_group_name_H-M   'P 1'
#
loop_
_entity.id
_entity.type
_entity.pdbx_description
1 polymer ?
#
loop_
_entity_poly.entity_id
_entity_poly.type
_entity_poly.pdbx_seq_one_letter_code
_entity_poly.pdbx_strand_id
1 'polypeptide(L)'
;MIGLSAGLAATLQGCVLAVAGAAAGGGALVATDRRTLGAQTEDREIQVKALTQMNNGLPDGSHVNVSVFNRRVLLTGEVPSDAAKQRAEEIVRAINNVNAIVNELAVGPASSLSDRANDSYLEGRVKTAMIAEKGISANNYKVVCERGNVYLMGLVTTDEGSRGADVASRVPGVEKVVKVFQYIKPQDAQALTAATPASGASAAAAPATAPEGATVGAVPDSSVTATPLSAPAPVSNSSNVHPGNPKAGTP
;
A
#
# COMPACT_ATOMS: atom_id res chain seq x y z
N MET A 1 -50.17 -18.99 5.86
CA MET A 1 -49.13 -18.41 5.01
C MET A 1 -48.27 -17.51 5.87
N ILE A 2 -47.34 -18.08 6.62
CA ILE A 2 -46.31 -17.33 7.38
C ILE A 2 -45.07 -18.20 7.28
N GLY A 3 -44.04 -17.69 6.60
CA GLY A 3 -42.77 -18.42 6.57
C GLY A 3 -41.97 -18.19 5.29
N LEU A 4 -41.46 -16.95 5.04
CA LEU A 4 -40.37 -16.74 4.08
C LEU A 4 -39.78 -15.33 4.24
N SER A 5 -39.18 -15.00 5.38
CA SER A 5 -38.45 -13.71 5.54
C SER A 5 -37.27 -13.75 6.52
N ALA A 6 -36.69 -14.91 6.78
CA ALA A 6 -35.56 -15.05 7.74
C ALA A 6 -34.22 -15.44 7.09
N GLY A 7 -34.03 -15.29 5.76
CA GLY A 7 -32.88 -15.81 5.03
C GLY A 7 -31.85 -14.82 4.49
N LEU A 8 -32.00 -13.50 4.67
CA LEU A 8 -31.17 -12.53 3.93
C LEU A 8 -30.24 -11.64 4.80
N ALA A 9 -30.09 -11.91 6.08
CA ALA A 9 -29.27 -11.08 6.98
C ALA A 9 -27.88 -11.64 7.32
N ALA A 10 -27.47 -12.80 6.75
CA ALA A 10 -26.25 -13.50 7.16
C ALA A 10 -25.04 -13.32 6.23
N THR A 11 -25.09 -12.50 5.17
CA THR A 11 -24.02 -12.46 4.15
C THR A 11 -23.07 -11.27 4.23
N LEU A 12 -23.17 -10.37 5.23
CA LEU A 12 -22.28 -9.21 5.34
C LEU A 12 -21.16 -9.35 6.40
N GLN A 13 -20.98 -10.48 7.02
CA GLN A 13 -19.92 -10.68 8.03
C GLN A 13 -18.69 -11.44 7.52
N GLY A 14 -18.55 -11.66 6.21
CA GLY A 14 -17.51 -12.50 5.60
C GLY A 14 -16.10 -11.92 5.51
N CYS A 15 -15.85 -10.64 5.76
CA CYS A 15 -14.54 -10.03 5.51
C CYS A 15 -13.59 -9.98 6.71
N VAL A 16 -14.02 -10.35 7.92
CA VAL A 16 -13.16 -10.30 9.12
C VAL A 16 -12.54 -11.66 9.47
N LEU A 17 -13.07 -12.76 8.95
CA LEU A 17 -12.65 -14.12 9.32
C LEU A 17 -11.65 -14.79 8.37
N ALA A 18 -11.29 -14.17 7.25
CA ALA A 18 -10.32 -14.74 6.30
C ALA A 18 -8.86 -14.67 6.76
N VAL A 19 -8.55 -13.94 7.84
CA VAL A 19 -7.19 -13.81 8.37
C VAL A 19 -6.85 -14.91 9.41
N ALA A 20 -7.85 -15.61 9.93
CA ALA A 20 -7.63 -16.62 10.98
C ALA A 20 -7.46 -18.07 10.44
N GLY A 21 -7.66 -18.32 9.15
CA GLY A 21 -7.70 -19.68 8.57
C GLY A 21 -6.38 -20.23 8.03
N ALA A 22 -5.29 -19.46 7.98
CA ALA A 22 -4.02 -19.89 7.38
C ALA A 22 -3.00 -20.43 8.40
N ALA A 23 -3.41 -20.76 9.61
CA ALA A 23 -2.51 -21.16 10.69
C ALA A 23 -2.30 -22.68 10.86
N ALA A 24 -2.61 -23.49 9.85
CA ALA A 24 -2.38 -24.93 9.93
C ALA A 24 -1.49 -25.41 8.77
N GLY A 25 -0.21 -25.19 8.87
CA GLY A 25 0.77 -25.82 7.97
C GLY A 25 1.73 -24.89 7.28
N GLY A 26 2.75 -24.42 7.96
CA GLY A 26 3.85 -23.70 7.38
C GLY A 26 4.01 -22.29 7.96
N GLY A 27 5.13 -22.06 8.58
CA GLY A 27 5.63 -20.90 9.28
C GLY A 27 4.81 -19.62 9.20
N ALA A 28 4.30 -19.20 10.35
CA ALA A 28 3.62 -17.92 10.49
C ALA A 28 4.49 -16.81 9.90
N LEU A 29 4.14 -16.36 8.69
CA LEU A 29 4.59 -15.06 8.20
C LEU A 29 3.90 -14.02 9.08
N VAL A 30 4.49 -13.79 10.25
CA VAL A 30 4.08 -12.68 11.10
C VAL A 30 4.32 -11.43 10.25
N ALA A 31 3.23 -10.81 9.86
CA ALA A 31 3.24 -9.57 9.13
C ALA A 31 3.76 -8.47 10.06
N THR A 32 5.07 -8.33 10.16
CA THR A 32 5.73 -7.36 11.02
C THR A 32 5.83 -6.02 10.28
N ASP A 33 4.81 -5.20 10.42
CA ASP A 33 4.91 -3.78 10.09
C ASP A 33 5.72 -3.08 11.20
N ARG A 34 6.81 -2.40 10.84
CA ARG A 34 7.68 -1.67 11.77
C ARG A 34 7.04 -0.45 12.41
N ARG A 35 5.88 -0.03 11.91
CA ARG A 35 5.14 1.09 12.52
C ARG A 35 4.37 0.60 13.74
N THR A 36 4.30 1.44 14.76
CA THR A 36 3.40 1.20 15.89
C THR A 36 1.93 1.30 15.46
N LEU A 37 1.02 0.68 16.21
CA LEU A 37 -0.41 0.83 15.97
C LEU A 37 -0.84 2.30 16.03
N GLY A 38 -0.25 3.10 16.93
CA GLY A 38 -0.48 4.54 17.00
C GLY A 38 -0.11 5.25 15.70
N ALA A 39 1.09 4.95 15.14
CA ALA A 39 1.51 5.53 13.87
C ALA A 39 0.61 5.11 12.70
N GLN A 40 0.12 3.87 12.68
CA GLN A 40 -0.82 3.42 11.64
C GLN A 40 -2.18 4.12 11.75
N THR A 41 -2.67 4.33 12.98
CA THR A 41 -3.92 5.07 13.24
C THR A 41 -3.78 6.53 12.81
N GLU A 42 -2.67 7.18 13.17
CA GLU A 42 -2.36 8.55 12.80
C GLU A 42 -2.24 8.71 11.28
N ASP A 43 -1.56 7.79 10.59
CA ASP A 43 -1.46 7.76 9.14
C ASP A 43 -2.85 7.68 8.49
N ARG A 44 -3.75 6.88 9.05
CA ARG A 44 -5.14 6.77 8.57
C ARG A 44 -5.92 8.06 8.79
N GLU A 45 -5.75 8.70 9.95
CA GLU A 45 -6.40 9.98 10.26
C GLU A 45 -5.94 11.08 9.30
N ILE A 46 -4.62 11.20 9.07
CA ILE A 46 -4.04 12.14 8.11
C ILE A 46 -4.61 11.88 6.71
N GLN A 47 -4.66 10.62 6.28
CA GLN A 47 -5.18 10.25 4.94
C GLN A 47 -6.64 10.68 4.77
N VAL A 48 -7.50 10.39 5.74
CA VAL A 48 -8.93 10.74 5.67
C VAL A 48 -9.12 12.26 5.67
N LYS A 49 -8.41 12.98 6.54
CA LYS A 49 -8.46 14.46 6.58
C LYS A 49 -8.01 15.07 5.24
N ALA A 50 -6.89 14.58 4.69
CA ALA A 50 -6.37 15.06 3.42
C ALA A 50 -7.36 14.83 2.27
N LEU A 51 -7.89 13.63 2.12
CA LEU A 51 -8.88 13.30 1.08
C LEU A 51 -10.12 14.18 1.20
N THR A 52 -10.67 14.35 2.41
CA THR A 52 -11.86 15.17 2.64
C THR A 52 -11.61 16.64 2.27
N GLN A 53 -10.46 17.19 2.69
CA GLN A 53 -10.14 18.59 2.40
C GLN A 53 -9.81 18.82 0.91
N MET A 54 -9.19 17.84 0.23
CA MET A 54 -8.92 17.92 -1.19
C MET A 54 -10.20 17.87 -2.03
N ASN A 55 -11.13 16.98 -1.70
CA ASN A 55 -12.43 16.91 -2.38
C ASN A 55 -13.22 18.21 -2.29
N ASN A 56 -13.03 18.97 -1.22
CA ASN A 56 -13.71 20.26 -1.01
C ASN A 56 -12.90 21.48 -1.47
N GLY A 57 -11.60 21.34 -1.65
CA GLY A 57 -10.69 22.49 -1.83
C GLY A 57 -9.95 22.52 -3.17
N LEU A 58 -10.07 21.49 -3.98
CA LEU A 58 -9.49 21.42 -5.32
C LEU A 58 -10.55 21.69 -6.40
N PRO A 59 -10.15 22.22 -7.56
CA PRO A 59 -11.07 22.46 -8.68
C PRO A 59 -11.56 21.14 -9.30
N ASP A 60 -12.68 21.22 -10.02
CA ASP A 60 -13.22 20.11 -10.80
C ASP A 60 -12.18 19.58 -11.80
N GLY A 61 -12.24 18.28 -12.06
CA GLY A 61 -11.27 17.59 -12.92
C GLY A 61 -9.99 17.16 -12.19
N SER A 62 -9.86 17.44 -10.90
CA SER A 62 -8.76 16.92 -10.09
C SER A 62 -9.02 15.44 -9.73
N HIS A 63 -8.02 14.59 -9.93
CA HIS A 63 -7.97 13.22 -9.45
C HIS A 63 -6.74 13.05 -8.57
N VAL A 64 -6.93 13.07 -7.26
CA VAL A 64 -5.82 13.01 -6.30
C VAL A 64 -5.93 11.78 -5.42
N ASN A 65 -4.89 10.97 -5.44
CA ASN A 65 -4.68 9.88 -4.52
C ASN A 65 -3.75 10.32 -3.39
N VAL A 66 -4.16 10.04 -2.15
CA VAL A 66 -3.37 10.34 -0.95
C VAL A 66 -2.91 9.04 -0.32
N SER A 67 -1.62 8.86 -0.22
CA SER A 67 -1.03 7.74 0.50
C SER A 67 -0.19 8.25 1.66
N VAL A 68 -0.38 7.67 2.84
CA VAL A 68 0.37 8.05 4.04
C VAL A 68 1.11 6.84 4.59
N PHE A 69 2.36 7.05 4.99
CA PHE A 69 3.19 6.05 5.65
C PHE A 69 4.15 6.73 6.62
N ASN A 70 4.02 6.43 7.89
CA ASN A 70 4.78 7.01 8.98
C ASN A 70 4.82 8.55 8.94
N ARG A 71 3.62 9.17 8.82
CA ARG A 71 3.39 10.62 8.74
C ARG A 71 4.05 11.32 7.53
N ARG A 72 4.52 10.55 6.56
CA ARG A 72 4.94 11.04 5.25
C ARG A 72 3.77 10.87 4.28
N VAL A 73 3.37 11.94 3.65
CA VAL A 73 2.26 11.98 2.69
C VAL A 73 2.80 11.97 1.28
N LEU A 74 2.29 11.07 0.46
CA LEU A 74 2.52 11.02 -0.97
C LEU A 74 1.22 11.41 -1.68
N LEU A 75 1.29 12.39 -2.57
CA LEU A 75 0.22 12.82 -3.46
C LEU A 75 0.53 12.35 -4.87
N THR A 76 -0.36 11.56 -5.46
CA THR A 76 -0.29 11.10 -6.86
C THR A 76 -1.61 11.35 -7.57
N GLY A 77 -1.61 11.20 -8.89
CA GLY A 77 -2.77 11.49 -9.73
C GLY A 77 -2.60 12.76 -10.56
N GLU A 78 -3.70 13.36 -10.98
CA GLU A 78 -3.70 14.49 -11.90
C GLU A 78 -4.51 15.67 -11.36
N VAL A 79 -4.03 16.87 -11.71
CA VAL A 79 -4.72 18.14 -11.43
C VAL A 79 -4.71 19.03 -12.66
N PRO A 80 -5.70 19.92 -12.84
CA PRO A 80 -5.82 20.71 -14.06
C PRO A 80 -4.78 21.83 -14.22
N SER A 81 -4.05 22.19 -13.13
CA SER A 81 -3.07 23.29 -13.18
C SER A 81 -2.01 23.19 -12.08
N ASP A 82 -0.90 23.91 -12.27
CA ASP A 82 0.12 24.05 -11.23
C ASP A 82 -0.42 24.72 -9.95
N ALA A 83 -1.37 25.64 -10.09
CA ALA A 83 -2.05 26.25 -8.94
C ALA A 83 -2.83 25.19 -8.12
N ALA A 84 -3.50 24.26 -8.78
CA ALA A 84 -4.19 23.15 -8.12
C ALA A 84 -3.19 22.18 -7.44
N LYS A 85 -2.03 21.92 -8.08
CA LYS A 85 -0.94 21.14 -7.50
C LYS A 85 -0.37 21.78 -6.22
N GLN A 86 -0.14 23.08 -6.25
CA GLN A 86 0.31 23.84 -5.07
C GLN A 86 -0.76 23.84 -3.98
N ARG A 87 -2.02 24.04 -4.37
CA ARG A 87 -3.15 24.01 -3.43
C ARG A 87 -3.30 22.68 -2.73
N ALA A 88 -3.12 21.57 -3.43
CA ALA A 88 -3.12 20.22 -2.83
C ALA A 88 -2.04 20.08 -1.75
N GLU A 89 -0.85 20.60 -2.01
CA GLU A 89 0.25 20.59 -1.04
C GLU A 89 -0.03 21.47 0.18
N GLU A 90 -0.59 22.67 -0.02
CA GLU A 90 -1.00 23.57 1.07
C GLU A 90 -2.03 22.92 2.00
N ILE A 91 -3.03 22.22 1.42
CA ILE A 91 -4.04 21.48 2.17
C ILE A 91 -3.38 20.45 3.09
N VAL A 92 -2.45 19.65 2.56
CA VAL A 92 -1.76 18.63 3.37
C VAL A 92 -0.85 19.27 4.41
N ARG A 93 -0.17 20.37 4.07
CA ARG A 93 0.71 21.09 4.99
C ARG A 93 -0.03 21.68 6.19
N ALA A 94 -1.31 21.99 6.04
CA ALA A 94 -2.15 22.47 7.13
C ALA A 94 -2.60 21.35 8.11
N ILE A 95 -2.44 20.08 7.73
CA ILE A 95 -2.81 18.94 8.58
C ILE A 95 -1.72 18.72 9.63
N ASN A 96 -2.12 18.61 10.88
CA ASN A 96 -1.20 18.34 12.00
C ASN A 96 -0.53 16.96 11.83
N ASN A 97 0.66 16.82 12.39
CA ASN A 97 1.44 15.59 12.44
C ASN A 97 1.95 15.07 11.08
N VAL A 98 1.85 15.86 10.01
CA VAL A 98 2.51 15.56 8.73
C VAL A 98 3.99 15.93 8.84
N ASN A 99 4.88 14.95 8.68
CA ASN A 99 6.32 15.16 8.76
C ASN A 99 6.93 15.57 7.42
N ALA A 100 6.45 15.00 6.33
CA ALA A 100 6.95 15.30 4.99
C ALA A 100 5.84 15.10 3.96
N ILE A 101 5.91 15.88 2.89
CA ILE A 101 5.01 15.82 1.76
C ILE A 101 5.83 15.54 0.50
N VAL A 102 5.39 14.56 -0.28
CA VAL A 102 5.94 14.23 -1.59
C VAL A 102 4.83 14.48 -2.60
N ASN A 103 4.99 15.53 -3.40
CA ASN A 103 3.97 15.98 -4.34
C ASN A 103 4.34 15.55 -5.76
N GLU A 104 3.89 14.36 -6.15
CA GLU A 104 4.08 13.76 -7.48
C GLU A 104 2.83 13.91 -8.38
N LEU A 105 1.96 14.88 -8.08
CA LEU A 105 0.82 15.20 -8.94
C LEU A 105 1.29 15.65 -10.32
N ALA A 106 0.67 15.10 -11.35
CA ALA A 106 0.86 15.54 -12.71
C ALA A 106 -0.15 16.64 -13.06
N VAL A 107 0.28 17.62 -13.88
CA VAL A 107 -0.66 18.60 -14.44
C VAL A 107 -1.19 18.07 -15.76
N GLY A 108 -2.48 17.86 -15.84
CA GLY A 108 -3.14 17.29 -17.01
C GLY A 108 -4.54 16.76 -16.72
N PRO A 109 -5.19 16.17 -17.73
CA PRO A 109 -6.49 15.55 -17.56
C PRO A 109 -6.39 14.31 -16.64
N ALA A 110 -7.46 14.05 -15.92
CA ALA A 110 -7.56 12.85 -15.09
C ALA A 110 -7.41 11.56 -15.92
N SER A 111 -6.69 10.59 -15.39
CA SER A 111 -6.51 9.27 -15.99
C SER A 111 -7.85 8.53 -16.18
N SER A 112 -7.92 7.69 -17.21
CA SER A 112 -9.11 6.88 -17.48
C SER A 112 -9.29 5.79 -16.42
N LEU A 113 -10.51 5.22 -16.36
CA LEU A 113 -10.78 4.08 -15.47
C LEU A 113 -9.94 2.84 -15.84
N SER A 114 -9.67 2.66 -17.14
CA SER A 114 -8.81 1.56 -17.61
C SER A 114 -7.36 1.72 -17.14
N ASP A 115 -6.82 2.95 -17.17
CA ASP A 115 -5.46 3.23 -16.71
C ASP A 115 -5.34 2.97 -15.20
N ARG A 116 -6.32 3.43 -14.41
CA ARG A 116 -6.38 3.18 -12.96
C ARG A 116 -6.50 1.69 -12.62
N ALA A 117 -7.28 0.93 -13.40
CA ALA A 117 -7.39 -0.51 -13.24
C ALA A 117 -6.05 -1.20 -13.54
N ASN A 118 -5.34 -0.75 -14.59
CA ASN A 118 -4.00 -1.23 -14.91
C ASN A 118 -2.99 -0.91 -13.80
N ASP A 119 -3.02 0.30 -13.24
CA ASP A 119 -2.18 0.69 -12.11
C ASP A 119 -2.44 -0.19 -10.87
N SER A 120 -3.71 -0.46 -10.56
CA SER A 120 -4.07 -1.37 -9.46
C SER A 120 -3.57 -2.80 -9.70
N TYR A 121 -3.66 -3.29 -10.93
CA TYR A 121 -3.11 -4.59 -11.30
C TYR A 121 -1.58 -4.62 -11.17
N LEU A 122 -0.91 -3.57 -11.63
CA LEU A 122 0.54 -3.43 -11.54
C LEU A 122 1.01 -3.35 -10.08
N GLU A 123 0.29 -2.61 -9.22
CA GLU A 123 0.54 -2.58 -7.78
C GLU A 123 0.49 -3.99 -7.17
N GLY A 124 -0.52 -4.78 -7.51
CA GLY A 124 -0.65 -6.17 -7.07
C GLY A 124 0.53 -7.04 -7.51
N ARG A 125 0.99 -6.88 -8.75
CA ARG A 125 2.16 -7.62 -9.29
C ARG A 125 3.44 -7.26 -8.56
N VAL A 126 3.68 -5.97 -8.32
CA VAL A 126 4.85 -5.50 -7.55
C VAL A 126 4.81 -6.06 -6.14
N LYS A 127 3.67 -6.00 -5.45
CA LYS A 127 3.51 -6.60 -4.11
C LYS A 127 3.80 -8.09 -4.11
N THR A 128 3.30 -8.83 -5.09
CA THR A 128 3.57 -10.27 -5.24
C THR A 128 5.06 -10.54 -5.44
N ALA A 129 5.73 -9.78 -6.31
CA ALA A 129 7.16 -9.89 -6.54
C ALA A 129 7.97 -9.61 -5.27
N MET A 130 7.57 -8.60 -4.48
CA MET A 130 8.22 -8.29 -3.21
C MET A 130 8.02 -9.37 -2.14
N ILE A 131 6.84 -10.02 -2.12
CA ILE A 131 6.58 -11.16 -1.20
C ILE A 131 7.46 -12.36 -1.57
N ALA A 132 7.69 -12.59 -2.85
CA ALA A 132 8.52 -13.70 -3.33
C ALA A 132 10.04 -13.47 -3.13
N GLU A 133 10.46 -12.23 -2.90
CA GLU A 133 11.87 -11.87 -2.76
C GLU A 133 12.41 -12.24 -1.37
N LYS A 134 13.54 -12.91 -1.36
CA LYS A 134 14.22 -13.29 -0.11
C LYS A 134 15.02 -12.11 0.47
N GLY A 135 14.97 -11.95 1.78
CA GLY A 135 15.77 -10.96 2.51
C GLY A 135 15.15 -9.57 2.61
N ILE A 136 13.91 -9.41 2.15
CA ILE A 136 13.07 -8.24 2.45
C ILE A 136 11.72 -8.70 3.01
N SER A 137 11.10 -7.88 3.84
CA SER A 137 9.72 -8.09 4.28
C SER A 137 8.81 -7.14 3.51
N ALA A 138 7.91 -7.67 2.69
CA ALA A 138 6.97 -6.88 1.90
C ALA A 138 6.10 -5.95 2.77
N ASN A 139 5.89 -6.29 4.04
CA ASN A 139 5.10 -5.49 5.00
C ASN A 139 5.80 -4.19 5.42
N ASN A 140 7.11 -4.09 5.24
CA ASN A 140 7.86 -2.86 5.50
C ASN A 140 7.67 -1.81 4.38
N TYR A 141 6.96 -2.18 3.31
CA TYR A 141 6.75 -1.33 2.15
C TYR A 141 5.26 -1.08 1.90
N LYS A 142 4.94 0.15 1.52
CA LYS A 142 3.68 0.49 0.88
C LYS A 142 3.98 0.78 -0.58
N VAL A 143 3.35 0.01 -1.46
CA VAL A 143 3.45 0.19 -2.90
C VAL A 143 2.27 1.04 -3.35
N VAL A 144 2.52 2.02 -4.19
CA VAL A 144 1.51 2.84 -4.87
C VAL A 144 1.89 2.88 -6.33
N CYS A 145 0.93 2.68 -7.21
CA CYS A 145 1.14 2.81 -8.64
C CYS A 145 0.25 3.92 -9.20
N GLU A 146 0.83 4.78 -10.03
CA GLU A 146 0.12 5.84 -10.72
C GLU A 146 0.76 6.06 -12.08
N ARG A 147 -0.03 5.91 -13.17
CA ARG A 147 0.44 6.08 -14.55
C ARG A 147 1.69 5.26 -14.87
N GLY A 148 1.70 3.98 -14.49
CA GLY A 148 2.85 3.08 -14.66
C GLY A 148 4.06 3.37 -13.77
N ASN A 149 4.06 4.47 -13.03
CA ASN A 149 5.11 4.79 -12.07
C ASN A 149 4.82 4.13 -10.72
N VAL A 150 5.79 3.42 -10.18
CA VAL A 150 5.70 2.77 -8.88
C VAL A 150 6.39 3.61 -7.83
N TYR A 151 5.67 4.00 -6.81
CA TYR A 151 6.16 4.73 -5.65
C TYR A 151 6.27 3.76 -4.48
N LEU A 152 7.47 3.60 -3.95
CA LEU A 152 7.74 2.74 -2.80
C LEU A 152 7.94 3.60 -1.56
N MET A 153 6.99 3.52 -0.64
CA MET A 153 7.11 4.09 0.71
C MET A 153 7.53 2.99 1.69
N GLY A 154 8.18 3.35 2.77
CA GLY A 154 8.58 2.36 3.78
C GLY A 154 9.53 2.92 4.81
N LEU A 155 9.61 2.21 5.93
CA LEU A 155 10.60 2.42 6.99
C LEU A 155 11.66 1.32 6.85
N VAL A 156 12.72 1.61 6.08
CA VAL A 156 13.65 0.60 5.57
C VAL A 156 15.11 1.00 5.76
N THR A 157 16.00 0.01 5.81
CA THR A 157 17.43 0.26 5.70
C THR A 157 17.80 0.60 4.24
N THR A 158 19.01 1.12 4.02
CA THR A 158 19.50 1.43 2.67
C THR A 158 19.51 0.19 1.78
N ASP A 159 19.92 -0.96 2.31
CA ASP A 159 19.98 -2.22 1.58
C ASP A 159 18.58 -2.72 1.23
N GLU A 160 17.64 -2.71 2.19
CA GLU A 160 16.26 -3.08 1.92
C GLU A 160 15.63 -2.16 0.88
N GLY A 161 15.82 -0.85 1.00
CA GLY A 161 15.29 0.11 0.03
C GLY A 161 15.85 -0.09 -1.38
N SER A 162 17.12 -0.48 -1.50
CA SER A 162 17.75 -0.79 -2.78
C SER A 162 17.19 -2.08 -3.38
N ARG A 163 17.09 -3.15 -2.59
CA ARG A 163 16.50 -4.43 -3.03
C ARG A 163 15.04 -4.29 -3.41
N GLY A 164 14.23 -3.61 -2.59
CA GLY A 164 12.82 -3.40 -2.90
C GLY A 164 12.62 -2.63 -4.19
N ALA A 165 13.43 -1.59 -4.45
CA ALA A 165 13.38 -0.84 -5.69
C ALA A 165 13.83 -1.65 -6.90
N ASP A 166 14.86 -2.49 -6.74
CA ASP A 166 15.34 -3.37 -7.79
C ASP A 166 14.30 -4.44 -8.16
N VAL A 167 13.66 -5.07 -7.18
CA VAL A 167 12.55 -6.01 -7.41
C VAL A 167 11.40 -5.33 -8.16
N ALA A 168 10.97 -4.16 -7.73
CA ALA A 168 9.88 -3.44 -8.37
C ALA A 168 10.21 -3.05 -9.81
N SER A 169 11.46 -2.65 -10.09
CA SER A 169 11.90 -2.22 -11.43
C SER A 169 11.90 -3.35 -12.47
N ARG A 170 11.99 -4.60 -12.02
CA ARG A 170 11.95 -5.78 -12.89
C ARG A 170 10.54 -6.27 -13.20
N VAL A 171 9.52 -5.70 -12.59
CA VAL A 171 8.14 -6.13 -12.84
C VAL A 171 7.69 -5.58 -14.19
N PRO A 172 7.30 -6.45 -15.15
CA PRO A 172 6.84 -5.98 -16.46
C PRO A 172 5.66 -5.03 -16.36
N GLY A 173 5.72 -3.90 -17.07
CA GLY A 173 4.74 -2.85 -17.05
C GLY A 173 5.09 -1.69 -16.11
N VAL A 174 6.12 -1.81 -15.28
CA VAL A 174 6.65 -0.69 -14.50
C VAL A 174 7.48 0.21 -15.41
N GLU A 175 7.10 1.48 -15.48
CA GLU A 175 7.82 2.49 -16.28
C GLU A 175 8.96 3.14 -15.48
N LYS A 176 8.70 3.39 -14.20
CA LYS A 176 9.65 4.04 -13.28
C LYS A 176 9.39 3.62 -11.84
N VAL A 177 10.45 3.52 -11.05
CA VAL A 177 10.36 3.32 -9.60
C VAL A 177 10.88 4.55 -8.87
N VAL A 178 10.03 5.13 -8.03
CA VAL A 178 10.34 6.31 -7.20
C VAL A 178 10.43 5.89 -5.74
N LYS A 179 11.59 6.10 -5.14
CA LYS A 179 11.84 5.80 -3.73
C LYS A 179 11.36 6.96 -2.86
N VAL A 180 10.35 6.69 -2.01
CA VAL A 180 9.77 7.61 -1.04
C VAL A 180 10.03 7.08 0.38
N PHE A 181 11.19 6.47 0.60
CA PHE A 181 11.53 5.80 1.85
C PHE A 181 11.89 6.78 2.96
N GLN A 182 11.64 6.35 4.18
CA GLN A 182 12.31 6.83 5.37
C GLN A 182 13.40 5.82 5.74
N TYR A 183 14.66 6.24 5.62
CA TYR A 183 15.78 5.35 5.93
C TYR A 183 16.06 5.32 7.41
N ILE A 184 16.31 4.10 7.91
CA ILE A 184 16.68 3.81 9.30
C ILE A 184 17.97 3.01 9.34
N LYS A 185 18.64 3.04 10.49
CA LYS A 185 19.84 2.22 10.71
C LYS A 185 19.46 0.74 10.86
N PRO A 186 20.33 -0.21 10.48
CA PRO A 186 20.08 -1.64 10.66
C PRO A 186 19.71 -2.04 12.10
N GLN A 187 20.33 -1.42 13.10
CA GLN A 187 20.04 -1.66 14.51
C GLN A 187 18.61 -1.26 14.88
N ASP A 188 18.16 -0.09 14.39
CA ASP A 188 16.81 0.42 14.62
C ASP A 188 15.78 -0.48 13.93
N ALA A 189 16.10 -0.96 12.71
CA ALA A 189 15.26 -1.89 11.97
C ALA A 189 15.03 -3.20 12.73
N GLN A 190 16.10 -3.76 13.33
CA GLN A 190 16.03 -4.97 14.16
C GLN A 190 15.21 -4.73 15.43
N ALA A 191 15.45 -3.61 16.12
CA ALA A 191 14.71 -3.25 17.34
C ALA A 191 13.20 -3.10 17.06
N LEU A 192 12.83 -2.42 15.99
CA LEU A 192 11.42 -2.25 15.59
C LEU A 192 10.77 -3.59 15.22
N THR A 193 11.48 -4.47 14.53
CA THR A 193 10.98 -5.81 14.20
C THR A 193 10.78 -6.68 15.43
N ALA A 194 11.70 -6.58 16.42
CA ALA A 194 11.59 -7.32 17.67
C ALA A 194 10.52 -6.78 18.62
N ALA A 195 10.24 -5.47 18.57
CA ALA A 195 9.24 -4.80 19.39
C ALA A 195 7.80 -5.00 18.90
N THR A 196 7.60 -5.49 17.67
CA THR A 196 6.27 -5.80 17.16
C THR A 196 5.80 -7.09 17.83
N PRO A 197 4.79 -7.07 18.75
CA PRO A 197 4.31 -8.29 19.37
C PRO A 197 3.77 -9.22 18.30
N ALA A 198 4.20 -10.48 18.35
CA ALA A 198 3.56 -11.56 17.59
C ALA A 198 2.10 -11.67 18.09
N SER A 199 1.21 -10.90 17.51
CA SER A 199 -0.22 -10.94 17.83
C SER A 199 -0.79 -12.24 17.29
N GLY A 200 -0.84 -13.28 18.13
CA GLY A 200 -1.50 -14.51 17.73
C GLY A 200 -0.96 -15.81 18.28
N ALA A 201 -0.42 -15.82 19.48
CA ALA A 201 -0.19 -17.08 20.18
C ALA A 201 -0.91 -17.05 21.52
N SER A 202 -2.18 -17.37 21.54
CA SER A 202 -2.88 -18.22 22.53
C SER A 202 -4.39 -18.17 22.32
N ALA A 203 -4.91 -19.14 21.61
CA ALA A 203 -6.19 -19.77 21.94
C ALA A 203 -6.18 -21.16 21.30
N ALA A 204 -5.95 -22.16 22.14
CA ALA A 204 -6.17 -23.56 21.79
C ALA A 204 -7.66 -23.74 21.45
N ALA A 205 -7.97 -24.04 20.21
CA ALA A 205 -9.28 -24.46 19.79
C ALA A 205 -9.19 -25.91 19.31
N ALA A 206 -10.08 -26.72 19.86
CA ALA A 206 -10.25 -28.14 19.58
C ALA A 206 -10.58 -28.42 18.10
N PRO A 207 -10.35 -29.65 17.59
CA PRO A 207 -10.47 -29.96 16.17
C PRO A 207 -11.94 -30.06 15.75
N ALA A 208 -12.35 -29.29 14.78
CA ALA A 208 -13.62 -29.48 14.08
C ALA A 208 -13.36 -30.26 12.79
N THR A 209 -14.08 -31.35 12.65
CA THR A 209 -14.15 -32.25 11.51
C THR A 209 -14.52 -31.55 10.21
N ALA A 210 -13.76 -31.78 9.13
CA ALA A 210 -14.00 -31.29 7.79
C ALA A 210 -15.13 -32.04 7.08
N PRO A 211 -15.95 -31.41 6.25
CA PRO A 211 -16.75 -32.08 5.23
C PRO A 211 -15.96 -32.27 3.94
N GLU A 212 -15.93 -33.50 3.44
CA GLU A 212 -15.41 -33.85 2.11
C GLU A 212 -16.31 -33.33 0.98
N GLY A 213 -15.66 -32.96 -0.13
CA GLY A 213 -16.28 -32.94 -1.44
C GLY A 213 -16.43 -31.56 -2.11
N ALA A 214 -15.38 -31.09 -2.76
CA ALA A 214 -15.52 -30.19 -3.90
C ALA A 214 -14.46 -30.55 -4.96
N THR A 215 -14.92 -31.07 -6.08
CA THR A 215 -14.13 -31.39 -7.29
C THR A 215 -13.79 -30.08 -8.01
N VAL A 216 -12.52 -29.79 -8.14
CA VAL A 216 -12.01 -28.65 -8.93
C VAL A 216 -11.94 -29.07 -10.39
N GLY A 217 -12.70 -28.40 -11.25
CA GLY A 217 -12.64 -28.57 -12.70
C GLY A 217 -11.31 -28.03 -13.27
N ALA A 218 -10.69 -28.80 -14.15
CA ALA A 218 -9.45 -28.43 -14.84
C ALA A 218 -9.65 -27.21 -15.72
N VAL A 219 -8.80 -26.19 -15.56
CA VAL A 219 -8.68 -25.04 -16.46
C VAL A 219 -7.79 -25.42 -17.65
N PRO A 220 -8.17 -25.14 -18.90
CA PRO A 220 -7.35 -25.46 -20.06
C PRO A 220 -6.08 -24.63 -20.10
N ASP A 221 -4.99 -25.31 -20.40
CA ASP A 221 -3.63 -24.78 -20.54
C ASP A 221 -3.54 -23.85 -21.75
N SER A 222 -3.51 -22.53 -21.49
CA SER A 222 -3.24 -21.54 -22.53
C SER A 222 -1.73 -21.32 -22.56
N SER A 223 -1.07 -21.79 -23.60
CA SER A 223 0.34 -21.57 -23.88
C SER A 223 0.66 -20.08 -23.93
N VAL A 224 1.24 -19.56 -22.85
CA VAL A 224 1.76 -18.20 -22.77
C VAL A 224 3.13 -18.19 -23.42
N THR A 225 3.23 -17.61 -24.62
CA THR A 225 4.49 -17.33 -25.29
C THR A 225 5.26 -16.31 -24.45
N ALA A 226 6.41 -16.68 -23.92
CA ALA A 226 7.29 -15.79 -23.17
C ALA A 226 7.85 -14.70 -24.10
N THR A 227 7.37 -13.48 -23.96
CA THR A 227 7.99 -12.30 -24.56
C THR A 227 9.29 -12.00 -23.81
N PRO A 228 10.41 -11.66 -24.50
CA PRO A 228 11.66 -11.31 -23.81
C PRO A 228 11.42 -10.15 -22.82
N LEU A 229 11.94 -10.29 -21.59
CA LEU A 229 11.82 -9.24 -20.57
C LEU A 229 12.51 -7.98 -21.08
N SER A 230 11.76 -6.87 -21.10
CA SER A 230 12.29 -5.53 -21.26
C SER A 230 13.32 -5.23 -20.16
N ALA A 231 14.26 -4.32 -20.44
CA ALA A 231 15.21 -3.83 -19.43
C ALA A 231 14.46 -3.36 -18.16
N PRO A 232 15.08 -3.51 -16.97
CA PRO A 232 14.48 -3.02 -15.72
C PRO A 232 14.12 -1.53 -15.80
N ALA A 233 13.00 -1.16 -15.18
CA ALA A 233 12.56 0.23 -15.13
C ALA A 233 13.56 1.12 -14.36
N PRO A 234 13.72 2.41 -14.72
CA PRO A 234 14.59 3.33 -14.00
C PRO A 234 14.13 3.52 -12.55
N VAL A 235 15.10 3.62 -11.65
CA VAL A 235 14.87 3.83 -10.21
C VAL A 235 15.42 5.20 -9.80
N SER A 236 14.61 6.02 -9.14
CA SER A 236 15.01 7.35 -8.65
C SER A 236 14.55 7.59 -7.22
N ASN A 237 15.21 8.54 -6.53
CA ASN A 237 14.65 9.14 -5.33
C ASN A 237 13.62 10.20 -5.73
N SER A 238 12.57 10.39 -4.91
CA SER A 238 11.70 11.54 -5.12
C SER A 238 12.46 12.83 -4.82
N SER A 239 12.47 13.76 -5.77
CA SER A 239 13.00 15.11 -5.58
C SER A 239 11.95 16.08 -5.04
N ASN A 240 10.68 15.67 -5.02
CA ASN A 240 9.54 16.51 -4.65
C ASN A 240 9.15 16.33 -3.17
N VAL A 241 10.15 16.22 -2.28
CA VAL A 241 9.92 16.08 -0.84
C VAL A 241 9.91 17.45 -0.16
N HIS A 242 8.81 17.78 0.46
CA HIS A 242 8.61 19.03 1.18
C HIS A 242 8.37 18.79 2.68
N PRO A 243 8.75 19.74 3.56
CA PRO A 243 8.43 19.62 4.97
C PRO A 243 6.92 19.66 5.20
N GLY A 244 6.45 18.83 6.11
CA GLY A 244 5.08 18.83 6.61
C GLY A 244 4.92 19.71 7.84
N ASN A 245 3.86 19.48 8.60
CA ASN A 245 3.56 20.15 9.87
C ASN A 245 3.72 19.16 11.05
N PRO A 246 4.92 19.05 11.65
CA PRO A 246 5.23 18.06 12.69
C PRO A 246 4.70 18.44 14.08
N LYS A 247 3.73 19.35 14.22
CA LYS A 247 3.16 19.72 15.53
C LYS A 247 2.65 18.46 16.21
N ALA A 248 3.41 17.99 17.18
CA ALA A 248 2.95 16.98 18.12
C ALA A 248 1.73 17.51 18.86
N GLY A 249 0.68 16.72 18.92
CA GLY A 249 -0.43 17.03 19.81
C GLY A 249 0.13 17.24 21.22
N THR A 250 -0.22 18.35 21.85
CA THR A 250 0.05 18.58 23.27
C THR A 250 -0.62 17.47 24.07
N PRO A 251 0.02 16.93 25.11
CA PRO A 251 -0.52 15.84 25.91
C PRO A 251 -1.85 16.22 26.56
#